data_ec76a6fbc8f36644775070a75c5f41c7
#
_entry.id   ec76a6fbc8f36644775070a75c5f41c7
#
_cell.length_a   1.000
_cell.length_b   1.000
_cell.length_c   1.000
_cell.angle_alpha   90.00
_cell.angle_beta   90.00
_cell.angle_gamma   90.00
#
_symmetry.space_group_name_H-M   'P 1'
#
loop_
_entity.id
_entity.type
_entity.pdbx_description
1 polymer ?
#
loop_
_entity_poly.entity_id
_entity_poly.type
_entity_poly.pdbx_seq_one_letter_code
_entity_poly.pdbx_strand_id
1 'polypeptide(L)'
;SEDAELRKDLRDLTSREGSLVSTVKPEFEGKSSKFEMYYAYEEKLSRIPPHRVLAMRRGEKDQVLKIQVKVAEAAVISLISKHWMKGRSPELRDLLLEIFDESYKRLLSGTIETDIRVDLKIQADTSSIDMFSKNLRQLMLQPPGGARNVLGLDPAFRTGTKWVLVNHTGRFVKHGVIYPVPPKNQVEEARKELNAVLKEHKVDIVAIGNGTASREVFRFIRDWIKDENHELETLVVNESGASVYSASKTAREEFPDLDLTVRGAVSIARRYQDPLAELVKIEPKSIGVGQYQHDVNQNRLKQSLERTVESCVNYVGVDLNRASFQLLEHVSGISPGLARNIVQHRNLNGAYSTRNDLLNVKGMGKRTFEQSAGFLRVMESENPLDQSAVHPENYTLVEQMAEHLELPLKEMVGNEEKLKLIDVKRYEEQGIGSFTLKDIIDELHKPGRDPRKDHETVQFDDSVSEIADLEKGMKLPGVITNVTHFGAFIDIGVHQDGLVHISRLSKKYIKDPLEVCTVGQKVDAWVLEVDEERKRISLSLNDPGFGVSKSEDSQKSEPGSKKKIKTEKKNKNKKTNTPKKGKEETPVRKSTGNFEEDMAALMEKFNQYS
;
A
#
# COMPACT_ATOMS: atom_id res chain seq x y z
N SER A 1 -36.90 27.13 -5.12
CA SER A 1 -35.41 26.93 -5.14
C SER A 1 -34.72 27.56 -3.94
N GLU A 2 -35.30 28.52 -3.27
CA GLU A 2 -34.71 29.24 -2.10
C GLU A 2 -35.05 28.60 -0.75
N ASP A 3 -35.98 27.64 -0.73
CA ASP A 3 -36.37 26.91 0.47
C ASP A 3 -35.22 25.94 0.91
N ALA A 4 -34.56 26.31 1.99
CA ALA A 4 -33.41 25.57 2.49
C ALA A 4 -33.81 24.20 3.07
N GLU A 5 -34.99 24.08 3.69
CA GLU A 5 -35.46 22.83 4.27
C GLU A 5 -35.82 21.84 3.16
N LEU A 6 -36.54 22.28 2.15
CA LEU A 6 -36.85 21.45 0.98
C LEU A 6 -35.59 20.99 0.23
N ARG A 7 -34.60 21.88 0.07
CA ARG A 7 -33.29 21.49 -0.55
C ARG A 7 -32.56 20.43 0.26
N LYS A 8 -32.56 20.56 1.56
CA LYS A 8 -31.98 19.56 2.47
C LYS A 8 -32.69 18.23 2.34
N ASP A 9 -34.02 18.23 2.40
CA ASP A 9 -34.83 17.01 2.33
C ASP A 9 -34.68 16.31 0.97
N LEU A 10 -34.61 17.07 -0.14
CA LEU A 10 -34.34 16.53 -1.47
C LEU A 10 -32.93 15.91 -1.58
N ARG A 11 -31.93 16.53 -0.96
CA ARG A 11 -30.57 15.99 -0.90
C ARG A 11 -30.51 14.70 -0.07
N ASP A 12 -31.18 14.68 1.08
CA ASP A 12 -31.26 13.51 1.96
C ASP A 12 -32.00 12.35 1.28
N LEU A 13 -33.10 12.64 0.59
CA LEU A 13 -33.86 11.69 -0.24
C LEU A 13 -32.94 11.10 -1.34
N THR A 14 -32.27 11.98 -2.08
CA THR A 14 -31.36 11.56 -3.17
C THR A 14 -30.22 10.71 -2.66
N SER A 15 -29.62 11.08 -1.53
CA SER A 15 -28.54 10.31 -0.90
C SER A 15 -28.99 8.90 -0.48
N ARG A 16 -30.21 8.77 0.04
CA ARG A 16 -30.76 7.51 0.53
C ARG A 16 -31.28 6.59 -0.58
N GLU A 17 -32.01 7.15 -1.53
CA GLU A 17 -32.76 6.39 -2.53
C GLU A 17 -32.18 6.48 -3.94
N GLY A 18 -31.27 7.40 -4.18
CA GLY A 18 -30.63 7.60 -5.47
C GLY A 18 -29.66 6.49 -5.86
N SER A 19 -29.33 6.45 -7.14
CA SER A 19 -28.35 5.56 -7.74
C SER A 19 -27.31 6.36 -8.52
N LEU A 20 -26.05 5.92 -8.49
CA LEU A 20 -25.01 6.37 -9.41
C LEU A 20 -25.10 5.55 -10.68
N VAL A 21 -25.31 6.22 -11.80
CA VAL A 21 -25.46 5.60 -13.13
C VAL A 21 -24.26 6.00 -13.98
N SER A 22 -23.66 5.01 -14.62
CA SER A 22 -22.58 5.21 -15.57
C SER A 22 -22.99 4.65 -16.94
N THR A 23 -22.75 5.41 -17.98
CA THR A 23 -22.97 5.03 -19.37
C THR A 23 -21.74 5.31 -20.22
N VAL A 24 -21.49 4.49 -21.22
CA VAL A 24 -20.42 4.73 -22.19
C VAL A 24 -20.76 5.92 -23.07
N LYS A 25 -19.77 6.72 -23.44
CA LYS A 25 -19.94 7.78 -24.45
C LYS A 25 -20.03 7.18 -25.86
N PRO A 26 -20.81 7.78 -26.80
CA PRO A 26 -21.01 7.22 -28.14
C PRO A 26 -19.72 6.90 -28.90
N GLU A 27 -18.65 7.68 -28.67
CA GLU A 27 -17.35 7.51 -29.31
C GLU A 27 -16.64 6.20 -28.91
N PHE A 28 -17.04 5.59 -27.81
CA PHE A 28 -16.47 4.36 -27.22
C PHE A 28 -17.43 3.17 -27.29
N GLU A 29 -18.63 3.31 -27.85
CA GLU A 29 -19.55 2.19 -28.04
C GLU A 29 -18.90 1.11 -28.92
N GLY A 30 -18.96 -0.15 -28.46
CA GLY A 30 -18.37 -1.29 -29.15
C GLY A 30 -16.84 -1.37 -29.10
N LYS A 31 -16.16 -0.44 -28.39
CA LYS A 31 -14.71 -0.51 -28.19
C LYS A 31 -14.40 -1.07 -26.79
N SER A 32 -13.46 -2.01 -26.69
CA SER A 32 -13.00 -2.49 -25.40
C SER A 32 -12.17 -1.43 -24.69
N SER A 33 -12.35 -1.29 -23.38
CA SER A 33 -11.53 -0.44 -22.52
C SER A 33 -11.44 -1.01 -21.10
N LYS A 34 -10.52 -0.49 -20.31
CA LYS A 34 -10.41 -0.81 -18.87
C LYS A 34 -11.68 -0.46 -18.06
N PHE A 35 -12.63 0.30 -18.63
CA PHE A 35 -13.89 0.72 -18.00
C PHE A 35 -15.11 -0.02 -18.51
N GLU A 36 -14.94 -1.06 -19.32
CA GLU A 36 -16.05 -1.79 -19.97
C GLU A 36 -17.13 -2.26 -18.99
N MET A 37 -16.71 -2.69 -17.78
CA MET A 37 -17.65 -3.09 -16.72
C MET A 37 -18.58 -1.96 -16.23
N TYR A 38 -18.27 -0.71 -16.57
CA TYR A 38 -19.05 0.48 -16.20
C TYR A 38 -19.80 1.10 -17.39
N TYR A 39 -19.81 0.48 -18.56
CA TYR A 39 -20.48 1.01 -19.76
C TYR A 39 -22.00 1.11 -19.63
N ALA A 40 -22.61 0.22 -18.87
CA ALA A 40 -24.03 0.23 -18.50
C ALA A 40 -24.14 -0.22 -17.04
N TYR A 41 -23.85 0.69 -16.13
CA TYR A 41 -23.75 0.35 -14.70
C TYR A 41 -24.61 1.25 -13.85
N GLU A 42 -25.32 0.66 -12.89
CA GLU A 42 -26.14 1.37 -11.90
C GLU A 42 -25.98 0.73 -10.53
N GLU A 43 -25.74 1.56 -9.50
CA GLU A 43 -25.66 1.11 -8.12
C GLU A 43 -26.19 2.17 -7.15
N LYS A 44 -26.88 1.73 -6.08
CA LYS A 44 -27.40 2.61 -5.04
C LYS A 44 -26.29 3.40 -4.34
N LEU A 45 -26.50 4.72 -4.16
CA LEU A 45 -25.56 5.62 -3.51
C LEU A 45 -25.19 5.15 -2.10
N SER A 46 -26.15 4.59 -1.36
CA SER A 46 -25.98 4.10 0.01
C SER A 46 -25.14 2.83 0.13
N ARG A 47 -24.83 2.14 -0.98
CA ARG A 47 -24.11 0.86 -1.00
C ARG A 47 -22.86 0.84 -1.86
N ILE A 48 -22.69 1.86 -2.72
CA ILE A 48 -21.59 1.90 -3.69
C ILE A 48 -20.23 1.95 -2.98
N PRO A 49 -19.32 1.00 -3.28
CA PRO A 49 -17.99 0.99 -2.67
C PRO A 49 -17.09 2.14 -3.18
N PRO A 50 -16.20 2.66 -2.34
CA PRO A 50 -15.27 3.76 -2.68
C PRO A 50 -14.50 3.55 -3.98
N HIS A 51 -13.95 2.36 -4.20
CA HIS A 51 -13.16 2.05 -5.39
C HIS A 51 -13.95 2.16 -6.71
N ARG A 52 -15.26 1.83 -6.70
CA ARG A 52 -16.11 1.97 -7.88
C ARG A 52 -16.39 3.43 -8.20
N VAL A 53 -16.61 4.25 -7.16
CA VAL A 53 -16.75 5.70 -7.33
C VAL A 53 -15.49 6.28 -7.98
N LEU A 54 -14.31 5.91 -7.49
CA LEU A 54 -13.03 6.38 -8.05
C LEU A 54 -12.81 5.88 -9.48
N ALA A 55 -13.11 4.60 -9.75
CA ALA A 55 -12.96 4.01 -11.09
C ALA A 55 -13.86 4.70 -12.11
N MET A 56 -15.15 4.92 -11.79
CA MET A 56 -16.08 5.62 -12.67
C MET A 56 -15.65 7.07 -12.90
N ARG A 57 -15.24 7.80 -11.85
CA ARG A 57 -14.72 9.17 -11.99
C ARG A 57 -13.46 9.25 -12.85
N ARG A 58 -12.57 8.24 -12.78
CA ARG A 58 -11.43 8.13 -13.70
C ARG A 58 -11.93 7.94 -15.13
N GLY A 59 -12.91 7.06 -15.37
CA GLY A 59 -13.51 6.86 -16.70
C GLY A 59 -14.17 8.12 -17.25
N GLU A 60 -14.80 8.94 -16.41
CA GLU A 60 -15.35 10.24 -16.80
C GLU A 60 -14.24 11.24 -17.13
N LYS A 61 -13.17 11.31 -16.32
CA LYS A 61 -11.98 12.15 -16.58
C LYS A 61 -11.29 11.74 -17.88
N ASP A 62 -11.17 10.44 -18.14
CA ASP A 62 -10.59 9.88 -19.37
C ASP A 62 -11.56 10.02 -20.57
N GLN A 63 -12.73 10.71 -20.41
CA GLN A 63 -13.76 10.96 -21.41
C GLN A 63 -14.43 9.72 -22.00
N VAL A 64 -14.31 8.55 -21.35
CA VAL A 64 -14.91 7.27 -21.78
C VAL A 64 -16.34 7.12 -21.25
N LEU A 65 -16.57 7.54 -20.00
CA LEU A 65 -17.84 7.39 -19.30
C LEU A 65 -18.56 8.73 -19.14
N LYS A 66 -19.90 8.65 -19.04
CA LYS A 66 -20.77 9.69 -18.54
C LYS A 66 -21.40 9.19 -17.24
N ILE A 67 -21.29 9.99 -16.16
CA ILE A 67 -21.80 9.63 -14.84
C ILE A 67 -22.92 10.59 -14.47
N GLN A 68 -24.00 10.04 -13.90
CA GLN A 68 -25.16 10.80 -13.44
C GLN A 68 -25.69 10.21 -12.13
N VAL A 69 -26.27 11.06 -11.29
CA VAL A 69 -27.05 10.62 -10.13
C VAL A 69 -28.53 10.61 -10.56
N LYS A 70 -29.19 9.47 -10.37
CA LYS A 70 -30.62 9.34 -10.64
C LYS A 70 -31.37 9.03 -9.36
N VAL A 71 -32.54 9.65 -9.21
CA VAL A 71 -33.51 9.36 -8.16
C VAL A 71 -34.88 9.24 -8.79
N ALA A 72 -35.76 8.44 -8.22
CA ALA A 72 -37.11 8.24 -8.75
C ALA A 72 -37.90 9.58 -8.73
N GLU A 73 -38.35 10.05 -9.90
CA GLU A 73 -39.12 11.30 -10.03
C GLU A 73 -40.36 11.30 -9.14
N ALA A 74 -41.05 10.15 -9.03
CA ALA A 74 -42.24 10.01 -8.17
C ALA A 74 -41.91 10.28 -6.68
N ALA A 75 -40.72 9.88 -6.20
CA ALA A 75 -40.29 10.14 -4.81
C ALA A 75 -40.04 11.63 -4.60
N VAL A 76 -39.40 12.30 -5.57
CA VAL A 76 -39.13 13.74 -5.55
C VAL A 76 -40.43 14.54 -5.52
N ILE A 77 -41.36 14.23 -6.45
CA ILE A 77 -42.65 14.90 -6.53
C ILE A 77 -43.47 14.69 -5.25
N SER A 78 -43.45 13.47 -4.70
CA SER A 78 -44.12 13.15 -3.43
C SER A 78 -43.57 14.01 -2.27
N LEU A 79 -42.26 14.18 -2.20
CA LEU A 79 -41.61 15.00 -1.17
C LEU A 79 -41.98 16.48 -1.31
N ILE A 80 -41.88 17.05 -2.51
CA ILE A 80 -42.25 18.44 -2.80
C ILE A 80 -43.75 18.69 -2.50
N SER A 81 -44.60 17.74 -2.88
CA SER A 81 -46.05 17.79 -2.61
C SER A 81 -46.33 17.83 -1.10
N LYS A 82 -45.62 17.09 -0.32
CA LYS A 82 -45.72 17.07 1.15
C LYS A 82 -45.43 18.44 1.76
N HIS A 83 -44.46 19.15 1.24
CA HIS A 83 -44.04 20.48 1.73
C HIS A 83 -45.04 21.57 1.31
N TRP A 84 -45.54 21.55 0.07
CA TRP A 84 -46.22 22.74 -0.50
C TRP A 84 -47.70 22.55 -0.83
N MET A 85 -48.27 21.32 -0.84
CA MET A 85 -49.62 21.06 -1.29
C MET A 85 -50.66 20.91 -0.18
N LYS A 86 -50.26 20.93 1.07
CA LYS A 86 -51.16 20.78 2.21
C LYS A 86 -52.19 21.90 2.25
N GLY A 87 -53.49 21.55 2.16
CA GLY A 87 -54.62 22.53 2.23
C GLY A 87 -54.96 23.24 0.91
N ARG A 88 -54.39 22.84 -0.26
CA ARG A 88 -54.65 23.44 -1.56
C ARG A 88 -55.82 22.74 -2.30
N SER A 89 -56.54 23.48 -3.18
CA SER A 89 -57.59 22.90 -4.03
C SER A 89 -57.02 21.92 -5.06
N PRO A 90 -57.83 20.96 -5.59
CA PRO A 90 -57.36 19.99 -6.58
C PRO A 90 -56.79 20.65 -7.85
N GLU A 91 -57.48 21.66 -8.40
CA GLU A 91 -57.05 22.33 -9.64
C GLU A 91 -55.69 23.04 -9.44
N LEU A 92 -55.48 23.64 -8.27
CA LEU A 92 -54.21 24.29 -7.95
C LEU A 92 -53.09 23.26 -7.74
N ARG A 93 -53.40 22.04 -7.29
CA ARG A 93 -52.43 20.97 -7.12
C ARG A 93 -51.82 20.53 -8.44
N ASP A 94 -52.64 20.31 -9.48
CA ASP A 94 -52.16 19.86 -10.78
C ASP A 94 -51.23 20.89 -11.43
N LEU A 95 -51.61 22.17 -11.40
CA LEU A 95 -50.79 23.26 -11.90
C LEU A 95 -49.45 23.36 -11.12
N LEU A 96 -49.49 23.23 -9.79
CA LEU A 96 -48.29 23.27 -8.96
C LEU A 96 -47.37 22.07 -9.21
N LEU A 97 -47.91 20.87 -9.51
CA LEU A 97 -47.11 19.69 -9.84
C LEU A 97 -46.28 19.92 -11.10
N GLU A 98 -46.85 20.48 -12.16
CA GLU A 98 -46.12 20.82 -13.39
C GLU A 98 -45.00 21.84 -13.11
N ILE A 99 -45.32 22.91 -12.37
CA ILE A 99 -44.35 23.95 -12.01
C ILE A 99 -43.21 23.37 -11.15
N PHE A 100 -43.50 22.47 -10.22
CA PHE A 100 -42.50 21.85 -9.35
C PHE A 100 -41.63 20.88 -10.11
N ASP A 101 -42.18 20.09 -11.02
CA ASP A 101 -41.38 19.16 -11.86
C ASP A 101 -40.43 19.95 -12.74
N GLU A 102 -40.90 21.00 -13.42
CA GLU A 102 -40.02 21.85 -14.23
C GLU A 102 -38.94 22.56 -13.37
N SER A 103 -39.36 23.11 -12.23
CA SER A 103 -38.43 23.80 -11.32
C SER A 103 -37.39 22.85 -10.75
N TYR A 104 -37.77 21.63 -10.40
CA TYR A 104 -36.79 20.61 -9.95
C TYR A 104 -35.81 20.27 -11.05
N LYS A 105 -36.31 19.92 -12.25
CA LYS A 105 -35.44 19.52 -13.38
C LYS A 105 -34.48 20.62 -13.80
N ARG A 106 -34.94 21.87 -13.82
CA ARG A 106 -34.18 23.01 -14.32
C ARG A 106 -33.23 23.63 -13.27
N LEU A 107 -33.65 23.73 -12.00
CA LEU A 107 -32.97 24.54 -11.00
C LEU A 107 -32.33 23.72 -9.87
N LEU A 108 -32.90 22.58 -9.48
CA LEU A 108 -32.50 21.86 -8.29
C LEU A 108 -31.71 20.58 -8.58
N SER A 109 -32.13 19.80 -9.58
CA SER A 109 -31.56 18.48 -9.85
C SER A 109 -30.04 18.54 -10.08
N GLY A 110 -29.59 19.48 -10.93
CA GLY A 110 -28.16 19.64 -11.24
C GLY A 110 -27.32 20.08 -10.04
N THR A 111 -27.86 20.94 -9.18
CA THR A 111 -27.16 21.37 -7.95
C THR A 111 -27.07 20.22 -6.97
N ILE A 112 -28.19 19.50 -6.73
CA ILE A 112 -28.23 18.34 -5.82
C ILE A 112 -27.32 17.23 -6.33
N GLU A 113 -27.34 16.95 -7.65
CA GLU A 113 -26.42 15.98 -8.25
C GLU A 113 -24.95 16.35 -7.99
N THR A 114 -24.60 17.63 -8.19
CA THR A 114 -23.24 18.11 -7.95
C THR A 114 -22.83 17.92 -6.50
N ASP A 115 -23.68 18.32 -5.56
CA ASP A 115 -23.43 18.16 -4.12
C ASP A 115 -23.21 16.69 -3.74
N ILE A 116 -24.10 15.80 -4.20
CA ILE A 116 -24.01 14.36 -3.95
C ILE A 116 -22.72 13.78 -4.53
N ARG A 117 -22.35 14.16 -5.76
CA ARG A 117 -21.11 13.69 -6.41
C ARG A 117 -19.86 14.18 -5.69
N VAL A 118 -19.88 15.38 -5.12
CA VAL A 118 -18.79 15.90 -4.27
C VAL A 118 -18.69 15.11 -2.98
N ASP A 119 -19.80 14.87 -2.29
CA ASP A 119 -19.85 14.10 -1.05
C ASP A 119 -19.34 12.66 -1.26
N LEU A 120 -19.81 11.98 -2.30
CA LEU A 120 -19.32 10.64 -2.67
C LEU A 120 -17.80 10.63 -2.91
N LYS A 121 -17.28 11.66 -3.58
CA LYS A 121 -15.83 11.78 -3.81
C LYS A 121 -15.06 11.97 -2.51
N ILE A 122 -15.56 12.82 -1.61
CA ILE A 122 -14.91 13.05 -0.31
C ILE A 122 -14.91 11.76 0.53
N GLN A 123 -16.01 11.01 0.55
CA GLN A 123 -16.12 9.73 1.24
C GLN A 123 -15.17 8.68 0.64
N ALA A 124 -15.16 8.57 -0.70
CA ALA A 124 -14.28 7.65 -1.40
C ALA A 124 -12.79 7.97 -1.17
N ASP A 125 -12.43 9.26 -1.20
CA ASP A 125 -11.07 9.70 -0.89
C ASP A 125 -10.66 9.35 0.53
N THR A 126 -11.51 9.67 1.51
CA THR A 126 -11.22 9.45 2.93
C THR A 126 -10.98 7.97 3.21
N SER A 127 -11.90 7.11 2.74
CA SER A 127 -11.79 5.67 2.92
C SER A 127 -10.57 5.07 2.22
N SER A 128 -10.28 5.51 0.98
CA SER A 128 -9.12 5.00 0.24
C SER A 128 -7.80 5.46 0.84
N ILE A 129 -7.70 6.72 1.29
CA ILE A 129 -6.50 7.26 1.94
C ILE A 129 -6.23 6.53 3.26
N ASP A 130 -7.27 6.20 4.04
CA ASP A 130 -7.11 5.40 5.27
C ASP A 130 -6.51 4.02 4.96
N MET A 131 -7.02 3.35 3.93
CA MET A 131 -6.49 2.06 3.47
C MET A 131 -5.02 2.18 3.02
N PHE A 132 -4.68 3.22 2.24
CA PHE A 132 -3.30 3.43 1.78
C PHE A 132 -2.35 3.70 2.95
N SER A 133 -2.80 4.44 3.96
CA SER A 133 -2.03 4.68 5.18
C SER A 133 -1.78 3.38 5.97
N LYS A 134 -2.79 2.51 6.06
CA LYS A 134 -2.63 1.20 6.69
C LYS A 134 -1.66 0.30 5.91
N ASN A 135 -1.74 0.27 4.58
CA ASN A 135 -0.81 -0.48 3.74
C ASN A 135 0.63 0.05 3.89
N LEU A 136 0.82 1.38 3.87
CA LEU A 136 2.13 1.97 4.10
C LEU A 136 2.69 1.58 5.48
N ARG A 137 1.86 1.66 6.54
CA ARG A 137 2.25 1.24 7.88
C ARG A 137 2.73 -0.20 7.90
N GLN A 138 2.03 -1.11 7.24
CA GLN A 138 2.41 -2.52 7.17
C GLN A 138 3.73 -2.72 6.42
N LEU A 139 3.96 -1.99 5.31
CA LEU A 139 5.22 -2.03 4.58
C LEU A 139 6.40 -1.52 5.43
N MET A 140 6.22 -0.41 6.14
CA MET A 140 7.27 0.19 6.97
C MET A 140 7.58 -0.64 8.22
N LEU A 141 6.59 -1.33 8.77
CA LEU A 141 6.74 -2.20 9.94
C LEU A 141 7.03 -3.65 9.57
N GLN A 142 7.46 -3.94 8.34
CA GLN A 142 7.98 -5.25 8.00
C GLN A 142 9.21 -5.58 8.86
N PRO A 143 9.39 -6.86 9.24
CA PRO A 143 10.51 -7.27 10.07
C PRO A 143 11.85 -6.99 9.38
N PRO A 144 12.82 -6.43 10.11
CA PRO A 144 14.16 -6.24 9.57
C PRO A 144 14.92 -7.56 9.50
N GLY A 145 15.71 -7.75 8.45
CA GLY A 145 16.65 -8.87 8.33
C GLY A 145 17.89 -8.73 9.22
N GLY A 146 18.07 -7.56 9.81
CA GLY A 146 19.15 -7.26 10.76
C GLY A 146 20.51 -6.98 10.14
N ALA A 147 21.53 -6.98 10.99
CA ALA A 147 22.90 -6.61 10.64
C ALA A 147 23.63 -7.76 9.92
N ARG A 148 23.34 -7.97 8.64
CA ARG A 148 23.95 -8.99 7.77
C ARG A 148 24.66 -8.34 6.59
N ASN A 149 25.68 -9.03 6.02
CA ASN A 149 26.28 -8.65 4.75
C ASN A 149 25.37 -9.13 3.62
N VAL A 150 24.84 -8.22 2.84
CA VAL A 150 23.78 -8.49 1.85
C VAL A 150 24.30 -8.30 0.44
N LEU A 151 24.15 -9.31 -0.39
CA LEU A 151 24.29 -9.20 -1.84
C LEU A 151 22.91 -8.81 -2.42
N GLY A 152 22.72 -7.53 -2.74
CA GLY A 152 21.48 -7.00 -3.31
C GLY A 152 21.50 -7.07 -4.84
N LEU A 153 20.43 -7.54 -5.42
CA LEU A 153 20.26 -7.70 -6.87
C LEU A 153 19.09 -6.86 -7.35
N ASP A 154 19.31 -6.06 -8.39
CA ASP A 154 18.28 -5.30 -9.13
C ASP A 154 18.14 -5.92 -10.53
N PRO A 155 17.16 -6.83 -10.76
CA PRO A 155 17.01 -7.58 -11.98
C PRO A 155 16.54 -6.73 -13.16
N ALA A 156 17.11 -6.96 -14.34
CA ALA A 156 16.60 -6.40 -15.60
C ALA A 156 17.05 -7.23 -16.81
N PHE A 157 16.15 -7.41 -17.79
CA PHE A 157 16.45 -8.20 -18.99
C PHE A 157 17.51 -7.56 -19.90
N ARG A 158 17.33 -6.29 -20.28
CA ARG A 158 18.17 -5.62 -21.29
C ARG A 158 19.49 -5.10 -20.71
N THR A 159 19.43 -4.42 -19.60
CA THR A 159 20.58 -3.74 -18.99
C THR A 159 21.38 -4.65 -18.06
N GLY A 160 20.95 -5.90 -17.90
CA GLY A 160 21.54 -6.87 -16.99
C GLY A 160 21.13 -6.63 -15.51
N THR A 161 21.37 -7.64 -14.69
CA THR A 161 21.12 -7.60 -13.26
C THR A 161 22.28 -6.87 -12.57
N LYS A 162 22.00 -5.75 -11.92
CA LYS A 162 22.98 -5.04 -11.11
C LYS A 162 23.05 -5.71 -9.76
N TRP A 163 24.27 -5.99 -9.31
CA TRP A 163 24.49 -6.48 -7.96
C TRP A 163 25.31 -5.50 -7.15
N VAL A 164 25.01 -5.42 -5.88
CA VAL A 164 25.78 -4.65 -4.91
C VAL A 164 26.02 -5.49 -3.65
N LEU A 165 27.16 -5.32 -3.05
CA LEU A 165 27.45 -5.83 -1.72
C LEU A 165 27.38 -4.67 -0.72
N VAL A 166 26.53 -4.81 0.30
CA VAL A 166 26.53 -3.95 1.48
C VAL A 166 26.93 -4.76 2.69
N ASN A 167 27.74 -4.15 3.58
CA ASN A 167 28.16 -4.82 4.81
C ASN A 167 27.03 -4.80 5.87
N HIS A 168 27.27 -5.44 7.01
CA HIS A 168 26.34 -5.52 8.14
C HIS A 168 25.91 -4.16 8.73
N THR A 169 26.62 -3.06 8.43
CA THR A 169 26.23 -1.70 8.82
C THR A 169 25.49 -0.93 7.72
N GLY A 170 25.15 -1.59 6.60
CA GLY A 170 24.51 -0.96 5.45
C GLY A 170 25.44 -0.13 4.57
N ARG A 171 26.77 -0.16 4.81
CA ARG A 171 27.75 0.55 3.99
C ARG A 171 27.99 -0.19 2.68
N PHE A 172 27.96 0.55 1.57
CA PHE A 172 28.34 0.06 0.25
C PHE A 172 29.80 -0.43 0.22
N VAL A 173 30.03 -1.61 -0.38
CA VAL A 173 31.35 -2.25 -0.50
C VAL A 173 31.78 -2.35 -1.96
N LYS A 174 30.99 -3.02 -2.80
CA LYS A 174 31.34 -3.33 -4.18
C LYS A 174 30.07 -3.46 -5.03
N HIS A 175 30.19 -3.30 -6.33
CA HIS A 175 29.10 -3.55 -7.28
C HIS A 175 29.60 -4.15 -8.59
N GLY A 176 28.69 -4.69 -9.38
CA GLY A 176 28.90 -5.15 -10.75
C GLY A 176 27.61 -5.40 -11.49
N VAL A 177 27.72 -5.97 -12.68
CA VAL A 177 26.57 -6.24 -13.56
C VAL A 177 26.72 -7.63 -14.18
N ILE A 178 25.76 -8.50 -13.94
CA ILE A 178 25.69 -9.84 -14.53
C ILE A 178 24.54 -9.96 -15.52
N TYR A 179 24.62 -10.91 -16.45
CA TYR A 179 23.63 -11.16 -17.49
C TYR A 179 23.18 -12.63 -17.50
N PRO A 180 22.61 -13.14 -16.40
CA PRO A 180 22.29 -14.57 -16.30
C PRO A 180 21.06 -15.00 -17.10
N VAL A 181 20.29 -14.04 -17.61
CA VAL A 181 18.99 -14.29 -18.28
C VAL A 181 18.99 -13.76 -19.73
N PRO A 182 18.09 -14.26 -20.61
CA PRO A 182 17.96 -13.72 -21.95
C PRO A 182 17.74 -12.19 -21.97
N PRO A 183 18.18 -11.46 -23.03
CA PRO A 183 18.70 -12.00 -24.31
C PRO A 183 20.17 -12.39 -24.32
N LYS A 184 21.00 -11.95 -23.34
CA LYS A 184 22.45 -12.26 -23.33
C LYS A 184 22.77 -13.66 -22.81
N ASN A 185 22.08 -14.13 -21.78
CA ASN A 185 22.19 -15.47 -21.21
C ASN A 185 23.64 -15.93 -20.90
N GLN A 186 24.43 -15.03 -20.26
CA GLN A 186 25.84 -15.27 -19.90
C GLN A 186 25.92 -15.92 -18.52
N VAL A 187 25.44 -17.15 -18.40
CA VAL A 187 25.30 -17.86 -17.10
C VAL A 187 26.66 -18.13 -16.46
N GLU A 188 27.65 -18.65 -17.24
CA GLU A 188 28.95 -19.03 -16.71
C GLU A 188 29.79 -17.82 -16.25
N GLU A 189 29.72 -16.72 -17.01
CA GLU A 189 30.39 -15.47 -16.64
C GLU A 189 29.77 -14.90 -15.35
N ALA A 190 28.43 -14.95 -15.23
CA ALA A 190 27.73 -14.50 -14.04
C ALA A 190 28.11 -15.33 -12.80
N ARG A 191 28.18 -16.67 -12.93
CA ARG A 191 28.64 -17.56 -11.85
C ARG A 191 30.08 -17.23 -11.44
N LYS A 192 30.97 -17.06 -12.41
CA LYS A 192 32.37 -16.71 -12.14
C LYS A 192 32.52 -15.40 -11.40
N GLU A 193 31.75 -14.38 -11.76
CA GLU A 193 31.75 -13.07 -11.10
C GLU A 193 31.23 -13.16 -9.65
N LEU A 194 30.11 -13.85 -9.42
CA LEU A 194 29.55 -14.03 -8.08
C LEU A 194 30.49 -14.86 -7.19
N ASN A 195 31.13 -15.90 -7.71
CA ASN A 195 32.12 -16.69 -6.98
C ASN A 195 33.34 -15.87 -6.58
N ALA A 196 33.78 -14.94 -7.43
CA ALA A 196 34.86 -14.03 -7.08
C ALA A 196 34.46 -13.11 -5.90
N VAL A 197 33.21 -12.64 -5.86
CA VAL A 197 32.68 -11.85 -4.73
C VAL A 197 32.71 -12.65 -3.43
N LEU A 198 32.23 -13.92 -3.45
CA LEU A 198 32.23 -14.78 -2.25
C LEU A 198 33.60 -15.14 -1.74
N LYS A 199 34.59 -15.20 -2.64
CA LYS A 199 35.99 -15.44 -2.24
C LYS A 199 36.63 -14.24 -1.54
N GLU A 200 36.26 -13.03 -1.96
CA GLU A 200 36.82 -11.78 -1.43
C GLU A 200 36.08 -11.27 -0.20
N HIS A 201 34.80 -11.55 -0.10
CA HIS A 201 33.91 -10.96 0.90
C HIS A 201 32.96 -12.00 1.49
N LYS A 202 32.70 -11.88 2.79
CA LYS A 202 31.65 -12.64 3.44
C LYS A 202 30.28 -12.10 2.98
N VAL A 203 29.45 -12.97 2.45
CA VAL A 203 28.03 -12.72 2.14
C VAL A 203 27.20 -13.62 3.04
N ASP A 204 26.20 -13.08 3.70
CA ASP A 204 25.32 -13.84 4.60
C ASP A 204 23.99 -14.16 3.91
N ILE A 205 23.55 -13.34 2.92
CA ILE A 205 22.27 -13.50 2.24
C ILE A 205 22.26 -12.78 0.88
N VAL A 206 21.41 -13.29 -0.04
CA VAL A 206 21.13 -12.68 -1.34
C VAL A 206 19.71 -12.10 -1.36
N ALA A 207 19.57 -10.79 -1.53
CA ALA A 207 18.31 -10.06 -1.60
C ALA A 207 18.03 -9.63 -3.04
N ILE A 208 16.91 -10.06 -3.62
CA ILE A 208 16.55 -9.83 -5.01
C ILE A 208 15.31 -8.93 -5.06
N GLY A 209 15.37 -7.82 -5.82
CA GLY A 209 14.20 -6.96 -6.05
C GLY A 209 13.08 -7.72 -6.77
N ASN A 210 11.82 -7.40 -6.46
CA ASN A 210 10.65 -8.08 -7.02
C ASN A 210 10.14 -7.50 -8.36
N GLY A 211 10.98 -6.75 -9.07
CA GLY A 211 10.64 -6.15 -10.36
C GLY A 211 10.78 -7.09 -11.56
N THR A 212 11.01 -6.46 -12.71
CA THR A 212 11.15 -7.19 -13.99
C THR A 212 12.34 -8.16 -13.95
N ALA A 213 12.19 -9.37 -14.49
CA ALA A 213 13.19 -10.45 -14.49
C ALA A 213 13.57 -11.00 -13.09
N SER A 214 12.85 -10.63 -12.04
CA SER A 214 13.12 -11.08 -10.66
C SER A 214 13.12 -12.61 -10.55
N ARG A 215 12.23 -13.29 -11.21
CA ARG A 215 12.03 -14.75 -11.10
C ARG A 215 13.09 -15.54 -11.80
N GLU A 216 13.43 -15.12 -13.02
CA GLU A 216 14.49 -15.73 -13.79
C GLU A 216 15.83 -15.59 -13.04
N VAL A 217 16.08 -14.41 -12.47
CA VAL A 217 17.27 -14.15 -11.65
C VAL A 217 17.22 -14.97 -10.36
N PHE A 218 16.06 -15.06 -9.70
CA PHE A 218 15.89 -15.88 -8.49
C PHE A 218 16.20 -17.35 -8.75
N ARG A 219 15.70 -17.94 -9.86
CA ARG A 219 16.03 -19.32 -10.25
C ARG A 219 17.52 -19.47 -10.50
N PHE A 220 18.13 -18.57 -11.28
CA PHE A 220 19.55 -18.60 -11.54
C PHE A 220 20.37 -18.59 -10.24
N ILE A 221 20.05 -17.71 -9.31
CA ILE A 221 20.75 -17.60 -8.00
C ILE A 221 20.54 -18.87 -7.18
N ARG A 222 19.35 -19.42 -7.13
CA ARG A 222 19.06 -20.65 -6.39
C ARG A 222 19.79 -21.85 -6.99
N ASP A 223 19.81 -22.00 -8.32
CA ASP A 223 20.51 -23.07 -9.03
C ASP A 223 22.04 -22.92 -8.82
N TRP A 224 22.57 -21.71 -8.89
CA TRP A 224 23.97 -21.43 -8.57
C TRP A 224 24.34 -21.81 -7.12
N ILE A 225 23.53 -21.44 -6.13
CA ILE A 225 23.73 -21.78 -4.72
C ILE A 225 23.73 -23.32 -4.54
N LYS A 226 22.79 -24.01 -5.17
CA LYS A 226 22.62 -25.46 -5.08
C LYS A 226 23.76 -26.20 -5.78
N ASP A 227 24.10 -25.84 -7.02
CA ASP A 227 25.08 -26.54 -7.83
C ASP A 227 26.50 -26.43 -7.25
N GLU A 228 26.80 -25.27 -6.62
CA GLU A 228 28.11 -25.02 -6.03
C GLU A 228 28.14 -25.23 -4.51
N ASN A 229 27.01 -25.71 -3.93
CA ASN A 229 26.87 -26.04 -2.52
C ASN A 229 27.23 -24.88 -1.56
N HIS A 230 26.78 -23.66 -1.91
CA HIS A 230 26.93 -22.49 -1.03
C HIS A 230 25.93 -22.51 0.11
N GLU A 231 26.35 -22.11 1.32
CA GLU A 231 25.46 -21.91 2.48
C GLU A 231 24.91 -20.48 2.49
N LEU A 232 24.08 -20.14 1.48
CA LEU A 232 23.47 -18.83 1.33
C LEU A 232 21.95 -18.94 1.28
N GLU A 233 21.30 -18.08 2.04
CA GLU A 233 19.86 -17.85 1.90
C GLU A 233 19.59 -16.87 0.76
N THR A 234 18.47 -17.03 0.06
CA THR A 234 18.00 -16.07 -0.94
C THR A 234 16.54 -15.72 -0.72
N LEU A 235 16.18 -14.47 -0.95
CA LEU A 235 14.83 -13.99 -0.79
C LEU A 235 14.51 -12.84 -1.75
N VAL A 236 13.22 -12.60 -1.94
CA VAL A 236 12.71 -11.49 -2.74
C VAL A 236 12.33 -10.33 -1.83
N VAL A 237 12.77 -9.12 -2.19
CA VAL A 237 12.52 -7.86 -1.46
C VAL A 237 11.61 -6.96 -2.29
N ASN A 238 10.63 -6.34 -1.65
CA ASN A 238 9.79 -5.35 -2.30
C ASN A 238 10.60 -4.12 -2.71
N GLU A 239 10.67 -3.81 -4.01
CA GLU A 239 11.44 -2.69 -4.55
C GLU A 239 10.61 -1.42 -4.79
N SER A 240 9.33 -1.38 -4.38
CA SER A 240 8.45 -0.22 -4.59
C SER A 240 9.13 1.09 -4.19
N GLY A 241 9.20 2.04 -5.13
CA GLY A 241 9.87 3.33 -4.94
C GLY A 241 11.42 3.31 -4.98
N ALA A 242 12.08 2.16 -5.18
CA ALA A 242 13.56 2.11 -5.30
C ALA A 242 14.07 2.93 -6.48
N SER A 243 13.37 2.92 -7.60
CA SER A 243 13.67 3.76 -8.77
C SER A 243 13.54 5.26 -8.46
N VAL A 244 12.54 5.65 -7.64
CA VAL A 244 12.37 7.04 -7.21
C VAL A 244 13.49 7.46 -6.27
N TYR A 245 13.86 6.60 -5.31
CA TYR A 245 15.02 6.83 -4.45
C TYR A 245 16.29 7.04 -5.27
N SER A 246 16.60 6.14 -6.20
CA SER A 246 17.84 6.16 -6.98
C SER A 246 18.03 7.46 -7.77
N ALA A 247 16.92 8.08 -8.24
CA ALA A 247 16.91 9.37 -8.94
C ALA A 247 16.88 10.58 -8.00
N SER A 248 16.62 10.39 -6.70
CA SER A 248 16.44 11.46 -5.72
C SER A 248 17.73 12.25 -5.44
N LYS A 249 17.55 13.46 -4.87
CA LYS A 249 18.65 14.26 -4.35
C LYS A 249 19.40 13.53 -3.24
N THR A 250 18.66 12.87 -2.35
CA THR A 250 19.21 12.06 -1.25
C THR A 250 20.18 10.99 -1.74
N ALA A 251 19.78 10.20 -2.75
CA ALA A 251 20.63 9.15 -3.29
C ALA A 251 21.89 9.69 -4.00
N ARG A 252 21.76 10.87 -4.64
CA ARG A 252 22.91 11.56 -5.27
C ARG A 252 23.90 12.10 -4.25
N GLU A 253 23.42 12.62 -3.13
CA GLU A 253 24.26 13.09 -2.03
C GLU A 253 24.95 11.91 -1.30
N GLU A 254 24.24 10.79 -1.14
CA GLU A 254 24.75 9.58 -0.48
C GLU A 254 25.77 8.83 -1.35
N PHE A 255 25.53 8.78 -2.66
CA PHE A 255 26.35 8.06 -3.64
C PHE A 255 26.61 8.90 -4.89
N PRO A 256 27.45 9.96 -4.83
CA PRO A 256 27.66 10.85 -5.98
C PRO A 256 28.27 10.13 -7.18
N ASP A 257 29.14 9.15 -6.95
CA ASP A 257 29.91 8.46 -7.96
C ASP A 257 29.24 7.18 -8.51
N LEU A 258 28.11 6.75 -7.95
CA LEU A 258 27.40 5.56 -8.40
C LEU A 258 26.34 5.88 -9.45
N ASP A 259 26.21 4.99 -10.44
CA ASP A 259 25.14 5.01 -11.41
C ASP A 259 23.76 4.87 -10.74
N LEU A 260 22.74 5.44 -11.37
CA LEU A 260 21.35 5.42 -10.90
C LEU A 260 20.85 3.99 -10.61
N THR A 261 21.17 3.04 -11.48
CA THR A 261 20.73 1.65 -11.34
C THR A 261 21.46 0.93 -10.19
N VAL A 262 22.72 1.27 -9.93
CA VAL A 262 23.48 0.75 -8.79
C VAL A 262 22.91 1.27 -7.47
N ARG A 263 22.49 2.55 -7.40
CA ARG A 263 21.81 3.10 -6.23
C ARG A 263 20.50 2.36 -5.92
N GLY A 264 19.75 1.93 -6.97
CA GLY A 264 18.57 1.07 -6.82
C GLY A 264 18.89 -0.24 -6.12
N ALA A 265 19.94 -0.93 -6.57
CA ALA A 265 20.38 -2.18 -5.96
C ALA A 265 20.86 -2.00 -4.51
N VAL A 266 21.54 -0.87 -4.16
CA VAL A 266 21.88 -0.54 -2.76
C VAL A 266 20.61 -0.42 -1.91
N SER A 267 19.58 0.26 -2.43
CA SER A 267 18.31 0.39 -1.72
C SER A 267 17.65 -0.96 -1.47
N ILE A 268 17.65 -1.87 -2.44
CA ILE A 268 17.12 -3.24 -2.29
C ILE A 268 17.86 -3.99 -1.17
N ALA A 269 19.19 -3.96 -1.16
CA ALA A 269 19.98 -4.62 -0.13
C ALA A 269 19.69 -4.07 1.27
N ARG A 270 19.63 -2.75 1.42
CA ARG A 270 19.36 -2.09 2.71
C ARG A 270 17.91 -2.28 3.18
N ARG A 271 16.93 -2.41 2.28
CA ARG A 271 15.54 -2.74 2.66
C ARG A 271 15.42 -4.08 3.32
N TYR A 272 16.26 -5.04 2.93
CA TYR A 272 16.33 -6.29 3.67
C TYR A 272 16.84 -6.05 5.10
N GLN A 273 17.91 -5.26 5.26
CA GLN A 273 18.47 -4.99 6.58
C GLN A 273 17.49 -4.25 7.49
N ASP A 274 16.89 -3.16 7.01
CA ASP A 274 15.84 -2.42 7.69
C ASP A 274 14.92 -1.69 6.70
N PRO A 275 13.70 -2.21 6.47
CA PRO A 275 12.72 -1.60 5.58
C PRO A 275 12.37 -0.16 5.97
N LEU A 276 12.16 0.11 7.26
CA LEU A 276 11.79 1.43 7.77
C LEU A 276 12.88 2.46 7.49
N ALA A 277 14.13 2.15 7.85
CA ALA A 277 15.27 3.04 7.69
C ALA A 277 15.54 3.43 6.23
N GLU A 278 15.17 2.56 5.28
CA GLU A 278 15.33 2.84 3.86
C GLU A 278 14.11 3.50 3.23
N LEU A 279 12.88 3.08 3.60
CA LEU A 279 11.64 3.64 3.04
C LEU A 279 11.42 5.11 3.43
N VAL A 280 11.88 5.56 4.58
CA VAL A 280 11.81 6.99 4.99
C VAL A 280 12.57 7.94 4.07
N LYS A 281 13.51 7.44 3.26
CA LYS A 281 14.27 8.22 2.28
C LYS A 281 13.46 8.53 1.01
N ILE A 282 12.28 7.94 0.86
CA ILE A 282 11.42 8.03 -0.32
C ILE A 282 10.20 8.88 0.04
N GLU A 283 9.79 9.76 -0.86
CA GLU A 283 8.52 10.47 -0.68
C GLU A 283 7.37 9.46 -0.57
N PRO A 284 6.59 9.45 0.54
CA PRO A 284 5.64 8.37 0.83
C PRO A 284 4.60 8.13 -0.27
N LYS A 285 4.17 9.18 -0.99
CA LYS A 285 3.25 9.05 -2.13
C LYS A 285 3.86 8.36 -3.36
N SER A 286 5.20 8.22 -3.41
CA SER A 286 5.91 7.50 -4.48
C SER A 286 6.05 6.00 -4.19
N ILE A 287 5.68 5.57 -2.99
CA ILE A 287 5.55 4.16 -2.62
C ILE A 287 4.17 3.70 -3.11
N GLY A 288 4.11 2.63 -3.89
CA GLY A 288 2.87 2.04 -4.40
C GLY A 288 2.08 1.36 -3.26
N VAL A 289 1.08 2.03 -2.71
CA VAL A 289 0.28 1.54 -1.58
C VAL A 289 -1.19 1.27 -1.94
N GLY A 290 -1.57 1.46 -3.21
CA GLY A 290 -2.93 1.13 -3.66
C GLY A 290 -3.25 1.54 -5.09
N GLN A 291 -4.18 0.82 -5.71
CA GLN A 291 -4.53 0.91 -7.14
C GLN A 291 -5.05 2.29 -7.59
N TYR A 292 -5.76 3.01 -6.70
CA TYR A 292 -6.38 4.31 -7.01
C TYR A 292 -5.67 5.49 -6.33
N GLN A 293 -4.40 5.32 -5.96
CA GLN A 293 -3.62 6.31 -5.22
C GLN A 293 -3.55 7.68 -5.94
N HIS A 294 -3.50 7.67 -7.27
CA HIS A 294 -3.45 8.90 -8.09
C HIS A 294 -4.82 9.56 -8.32
N ASP A 295 -5.93 8.89 -7.93
CA ASP A 295 -7.28 9.41 -8.16
C ASP A 295 -7.88 10.11 -6.94
N VAL A 296 -7.26 9.96 -5.77
CA VAL A 296 -7.69 10.64 -4.54
C VAL A 296 -7.09 12.05 -4.42
N ASN A 297 -7.59 12.83 -3.46
CA ASN A 297 -7.04 14.15 -3.16
C ASN A 297 -5.56 14.05 -2.74
N GLN A 298 -4.65 14.56 -3.56
CA GLN A 298 -3.20 14.41 -3.40
C GLN A 298 -2.65 15.13 -2.16
N ASN A 299 -3.23 16.26 -1.76
CA ASN A 299 -2.79 16.99 -0.56
C ASN A 299 -3.16 16.21 0.71
N ARG A 300 -4.40 15.71 0.79
CA ARG A 300 -4.85 14.87 1.91
C ARG A 300 -4.08 13.56 1.98
N LEU A 301 -3.82 12.94 0.82
CA LEU A 301 -3.00 11.74 0.73
C LEU A 301 -1.60 11.99 1.30
N LYS A 302 -0.91 13.04 0.84
CA LYS A 302 0.42 13.41 1.30
C LYS A 302 0.46 13.55 2.82
N GLN A 303 -0.42 14.37 3.38
CA GLN A 303 -0.49 14.60 4.84
C GLN A 303 -0.75 13.32 5.63
N SER A 304 -1.64 12.43 5.14
CA SER A 304 -1.96 11.19 5.82
C SER A 304 -0.79 10.21 5.80
N LEU A 305 -0.11 10.08 4.66
CA LEU A 305 1.06 9.22 4.53
C LEU A 305 2.26 9.74 5.34
N GLU A 306 2.53 11.05 5.36
CA GLU A 306 3.58 11.66 6.19
C GLU A 306 3.35 11.40 7.69
N ARG A 307 2.12 11.55 8.19
CA ARG A 307 1.75 11.20 9.58
C ARG A 307 1.94 9.70 9.85
N THR A 308 1.66 8.85 8.86
CA THR A 308 1.89 7.40 9.00
C THR A 308 3.36 7.09 9.15
N VAL A 309 4.24 7.71 8.35
CA VAL A 309 5.70 7.57 8.47
C VAL A 309 6.17 7.99 9.86
N GLU A 310 5.80 9.18 10.31
CA GLU A 310 6.14 9.69 11.65
C GLU A 310 5.67 8.72 12.75
N SER A 311 4.42 8.24 12.66
CA SER A 311 3.89 7.26 13.61
C SER A 311 4.69 5.95 13.62
N CYS A 312 5.14 5.44 12.46
CA CYS A 312 5.94 4.22 12.38
C CYS A 312 7.32 4.40 12.99
N VAL A 313 7.99 5.53 12.69
CA VAL A 313 9.33 5.83 13.22
C VAL A 313 9.29 5.95 14.74
N ASN A 314 8.32 6.69 15.28
CA ASN A 314 8.17 6.86 16.73
C ASN A 314 7.77 5.56 17.44
N TYR A 315 6.96 4.71 16.78
CA TYR A 315 6.57 3.40 17.31
C TYR A 315 7.76 2.44 17.45
N VAL A 316 8.65 2.40 16.45
CA VAL A 316 9.84 1.53 16.45
C VAL A 316 10.93 2.10 17.37
N GLY A 317 11.07 3.42 17.40
CA GLY A 317 12.19 4.12 18.03
C GLY A 317 13.44 4.13 17.16
N VAL A 318 14.36 5.03 17.46
CA VAL A 318 15.50 5.34 16.59
C VAL A 318 16.81 5.28 17.37
N ASP A 319 17.75 4.45 16.91
CA ASP A 319 19.11 4.41 17.45
C ASP A 319 19.92 5.61 16.95
N LEU A 320 20.34 6.48 17.88
CA LEU A 320 21.10 7.71 17.61
C LEU A 320 22.44 7.44 16.89
N ASN A 321 23.06 6.30 17.19
CA ASN A 321 24.38 5.97 16.66
C ASN A 321 24.33 5.37 15.24
N ARG A 322 23.18 4.89 14.80
CA ARG A 322 23.00 4.24 13.48
C ARG A 322 22.10 5.03 12.54
N ALA A 323 21.22 5.86 13.08
CA ALA A 323 20.21 6.55 12.28
C ALA A 323 20.80 7.51 11.23
N SER A 324 20.17 7.54 10.07
CA SER A 324 20.35 8.60 9.07
C SER A 324 19.62 9.88 9.50
N PHE A 325 19.99 11.03 8.95
CA PHE A 325 19.26 12.25 9.25
C PHE A 325 17.82 12.19 8.72
N GLN A 326 17.57 11.45 7.62
CA GLN A 326 16.22 11.24 7.09
C GLN A 326 15.33 10.46 8.06
N LEU A 327 15.87 9.47 8.76
CA LEU A 327 15.11 8.76 9.80
C LEU A 327 14.84 9.65 11.00
N LEU A 328 15.85 10.42 11.44
CA LEU A 328 15.75 11.33 12.58
C LEU A 328 14.75 12.47 12.36
N GLU A 329 14.59 13.00 11.14
CA GLU A 329 13.65 14.09 10.85
C GLU A 329 12.17 13.68 11.01
N HIS A 330 11.88 12.37 11.08
CA HIS A 330 10.55 11.85 11.36
C HIS A 330 10.31 11.55 12.85
N VAL A 331 11.29 11.78 13.70
CA VAL A 331 11.10 11.70 15.17
C VAL A 331 10.38 12.94 15.65
N SER A 332 9.31 12.75 16.44
CA SER A 332 8.54 13.85 17.02
C SER A 332 9.44 14.84 17.77
N GLY A 333 9.30 16.11 17.45
CA GLY A 333 10.10 17.20 18.02
C GLY A 333 11.43 17.49 17.32
N ILE A 334 11.87 16.68 16.36
CA ILE A 334 13.12 16.88 15.62
C ILE A 334 12.84 17.52 14.25
N SER A 335 13.34 18.75 14.06
CA SER A 335 13.29 19.40 12.76
C SER A 335 14.35 18.86 11.80
N PRO A 336 14.18 19.01 10.46
CA PRO A 336 15.19 18.58 9.48
C PRO A 336 16.58 19.17 9.69
N GLY A 337 16.66 20.42 10.18
CA GLY A 337 17.92 21.08 10.53
C GLY A 337 18.59 20.43 11.74
N LEU A 338 17.80 20.14 12.77
CA LEU A 338 18.28 19.49 13.98
C LEU A 338 18.73 18.04 13.71
N ALA A 339 18.01 17.29 12.88
CA ALA A 339 18.40 15.94 12.46
C ALA A 339 19.81 15.91 11.83
N ARG A 340 20.11 16.89 10.95
CA ARG A 340 21.44 17.05 10.37
C ARG A 340 22.50 17.39 11.43
N ASN A 341 22.18 18.28 12.38
CA ASN A 341 23.09 18.66 13.46
C ASN A 341 23.41 17.45 14.37
N ILE A 342 22.43 16.59 14.65
CA ILE A 342 22.63 15.35 15.43
C ILE A 342 23.64 14.44 14.71
N VAL A 343 23.45 14.19 13.42
CA VAL A 343 24.37 13.35 12.63
C VAL A 343 25.77 14.00 12.53
N GLN A 344 25.82 15.32 12.33
CA GLN A 344 27.09 16.04 12.26
C GLN A 344 27.83 15.99 13.61
N HIS A 345 27.15 16.17 14.73
CA HIS A 345 27.73 16.06 16.06
C HIS A 345 28.33 14.68 16.28
N ARG A 346 27.60 13.61 15.94
CA ARG A 346 28.08 12.23 15.99
C ARG A 346 29.35 12.02 15.16
N ASN A 347 29.39 12.58 13.95
CA ASN A 347 30.54 12.41 13.05
C ASN A 347 31.81 13.14 13.54
N LEU A 348 31.62 14.25 14.26
CA LEU A 348 32.71 15.08 14.76
C LEU A 348 33.21 14.66 16.15
N ASN A 349 32.31 14.24 17.04
CA ASN A 349 32.59 13.99 18.45
C ASN A 349 32.59 12.50 18.83
N GLY A 350 32.23 11.61 17.89
CA GLY A 350 32.04 10.19 18.16
C GLY A 350 30.61 9.80 18.50
N ALA A 351 30.41 8.54 18.82
CA ALA A 351 29.10 7.98 19.17
C ALA A 351 28.56 8.60 20.45
N TYR A 352 27.23 8.74 20.53
CA TYR A 352 26.54 9.13 21.77
C TYR A 352 26.68 8.01 22.81
N SER A 353 27.08 8.36 24.03
CA SER A 353 27.17 7.42 25.15
C SER A 353 25.86 7.35 25.95
N THR A 354 25.13 8.46 26.00
CA THR A 354 23.87 8.59 26.70
C THR A 354 22.87 9.43 25.89
N ARG A 355 21.57 9.34 26.21
CA ARG A 355 20.56 10.23 25.62
C ARG A 355 20.82 11.70 25.98
N ASN A 356 21.35 11.98 27.17
CA ASN A 356 21.64 13.34 27.64
C ASN A 356 22.70 14.04 26.78
N ASP A 357 23.57 13.32 26.09
CA ASP A 357 24.56 13.91 25.18
C ASP A 357 23.93 14.71 24.04
N LEU A 358 22.66 14.45 23.72
CA LEU A 358 21.88 15.25 22.78
C LEU A 358 21.76 16.72 23.18
N LEU A 359 21.78 17.05 24.48
CA LEU A 359 21.72 18.44 24.94
C LEU A 359 22.93 19.26 24.50
N ASN A 360 24.03 18.61 24.12
CA ASN A 360 25.24 19.24 23.57
C ASN A 360 25.11 19.55 22.06
N VAL A 361 24.04 19.07 21.40
CA VAL A 361 23.84 19.28 19.97
C VAL A 361 23.30 20.69 19.72
N LYS A 362 23.90 21.40 18.76
CA LYS A 362 23.43 22.73 18.36
C LYS A 362 21.96 22.70 17.92
N GLY A 363 21.12 23.46 18.62
CA GLY A 363 19.66 23.54 18.34
C GLY A 363 18.80 22.57 19.14
N MET A 364 19.39 21.72 19.99
CA MET A 364 18.66 20.88 20.92
C MET A 364 18.38 21.68 22.21
N GLY A 365 17.16 22.10 22.39
CA GLY A 365 16.69 22.74 23.64
C GLY A 365 16.04 21.72 24.58
N LYS A 366 15.89 22.07 25.88
CA LYS A 366 15.25 21.18 26.86
C LYS A 366 13.88 20.67 26.40
N ARG A 367 13.01 21.57 25.92
CA ARG A 367 11.68 21.21 25.43
C ARG A 367 11.72 20.22 24.25
N THR A 368 12.64 20.43 23.32
CA THR A 368 12.81 19.53 22.17
C THR A 368 13.33 18.17 22.62
N PHE A 369 14.28 18.16 23.57
CA PHE A 369 14.77 16.93 24.20
C PHE A 369 13.64 16.15 24.87
N GLU A 370 12.83 16.82 25.72
CA GLU A 370 11.67 16.22 26.39
C GLU A 370 10.67 15.63 25.38
N GLN A 371 10.44 16.28 24.23
CA GLN A 371 9.53 15.78 23.22
C GLN A 371 10.07 14.59 22.41
N SER A 372 11.37 14.47 22.25
CA SER A 372 11.98 13.48 21.36
C SER A 372 12.64 12.31 22.09
N ALA A 373 13.07 12.49 23.34
CA ALA A 373 13.92 11.55 24.05
C ALA A 373 13.31 10.14 24.22
N GLY A 374 11.99 10.03 24.38
CA GLY A 374 11.30 8.74 24.49
C GLY A 374 11.35 7.90 23.22
N PHE A 375 11.61 8.51 22.06
CA PHE A 375 11.70 7.84 20.77
C PHE A 375 13.14 7.57 20.32
N LEU A 376 14.12 8.11 21.04
CA LEU A 376 15.54 7.98 20.72
C LEU A 376 16.21 6.98 21.67
N ARG A 377 17.12 6.18 21.15
CA ARG A 377 17.80 5.13 21.91
C ARG A 377 19.30 5.21 21.70
N VAL A 378 20.07 4.77 22.71
CA VAL A 378 21.52 4.56 22.65
C VAL A 378 21.78 3.11 23.05
N MET A 379 21.91 2.24 22.06
CA MET A 379 21.95 0.78 22.28
C MET A 379 23.19 0.31 23.05
N GLU A 380 24.26 1.10 23.04
CA GLU A 380 25.54 0.77 23.70
C GLU A 380 25.75 1.60 24.98
N SER A 381 24.67 2.22 25.52
CA SER A 381 24.75 3.00 26.77
C SER A 381 25.03 2.11 27.98
N GLU A 382 25.78 2.66 28.92
CA GLU A 382 25.98 2.04 30.24
C GLU A 382 24.69 2.01 31.06
N ASN A 383 23.81 3.00 30.87
CA ASN A 383 22.48 3.04 31.47
C ASN A 383 21.49 2.21 30.62
N PRO A 384 20.97 1.08 31.13
CA PRO A 384 20.04 0.23 30.39
C PRO A 384 18.73 0.94 30.00
N LEU A 385 18.36 2.03 30.70
CA LEU A 385 17.18 2.80 30.37
C LEU A 385 17.33 3.58 29.05
N ASP A 386 18.55 3.97 28.67
CA ASP A 386 18.82 4.63 27.39
C ASP A 386 18.61 3.68 26.18
N GLN A 387 18.63 2.37 26.41
CA GLN A 387 18.32 1.37 25.39
C GLN A 387 16.83 1.11 25.24
N SER A 388 16.01 1.54 26.21
CA SER A 388 14.57 1.27 26.30
C SER A 388 13.71 2.41 25.76
N ALA A 389 12.40 2.23 25.67
CA ALA A 389 11.45 3.31 25.38
C ALA A 389 11.02 4.11 26.62
N VAL A 390 11.56 3.80 27.80
CA VAL A 390 11.29 4.57 29.02
C VAL A 390 11.74 6.01 28.82
N HIS A 391 10.84 6.96 29.07
CA HIS A 391 11.18 8.38 28.93
C HIS A 391 12.12 8.84 30.04
N PRO A 392 13.13 9.71 29.77
CA PRO A 392 14.10 10.15 30.80
C PRO A 392 13.47 10.78 32.04
N GLU A 393 12.31 11.39 31.95
CA GLU A 393 11.58 11.93 33.11
C GLU A 393 11.19 10.85 34.14
N ASN A 394 11.07 9.60 33.70
CA ASN A 394 10.71 8.46 34.54
C ASN A 394 11.92 7.68 35.05
N TYR A 395 13.17 8.10 34.73
CA TYR A 395 14.36 7.37 35.17
C TYR A 395 14.47 7.30 36.69
N THR A 396 14.26 8.43 37.38
CA THR A 396 14.26 8.49 38.86
C THR A 396 13.22 7.52 39.46
N LEU A 397 12.05 7.39 38.81
CA LEU A 397 11.02 6.46 39.26
C LEU A 397 11.49 5.00 39.13
N VAL A 398 12.11 4.64 38.00
CA VAL A 398 12.64 3.29 37.77
C VAL A 398 13.83 3.00 38.69
N GLU A 399 14.68 3.96 38.96
CA GLU A 399 15.79 3.86 39.92
C GLU A 399 15.23 3.60 41.33
N GLN A 400 14.16 4.30 41.77
CA GLN A 400 13.46 4.04 43.03
C GLN A 400 12.84 2.61 43.06
N MET A 401 12.33 2.10 41.92
CA MET A 401 11.86 0.73 41.85
C MET A 401 12.98 -0.29 42.10
N ALA A 402 14.16 -0.04 41.52
CA ALA A 402 15.34 -0.86 41.73
C ALA A 402 15.86 -0.81 43.18
N GLU A 403 15.91 0.38 43.78
CA GLU A 403 16.28 0.58 45.18
C GLU A 403 15.32 -0.15 46.14
N HIS A 404 14.00 -0.08 45.90
CA HIS A 404 13.01 -0.79 46.71
C HIS A 404 13.12 -2.33 46.63
N LEU A 405 13.65 -2.84 45.54
CA LEU A 405 13.95 -4.25 45.36
C LEU A 405 15.34 -4.63 45.85
N GLU A 406 16.13 -3.65 46.33
CA GLU A 406 17.53 -3.82 46.74
C GLU A 406 18.40 -4.44 45.62
N LEU A 407 18.13 -4.03 44.35
CA LEU A 407 18.80 -4.57 43.16
C LEU A 407 19.46 -3.46 42.36
N PRO A 408 20.63 -3.76 41.74
CA PRO A 408 21.17 -2.89 40.71
C PRO A 408 20.21 -2.79 39.52
N LEU A 409 20.08 -1.60 38.92
CA LEU A 409 19.22 -1.34 37.77
C LEU A 409 19.46 -2.33 36.62
N LYS A 410 20.71 -2.66 36.33
CA LYS A 410 21.11 -3.63 35.28
C LYS A 410 20.59 -5.07 35.54
N GLU A 411 20.39 -5.46 36.79
CA GLU A 411 19.88 -6.78 37.15
C GLU A 411 18.34 -6.83 37.17
N MET A 412 17.68 -5.70 37.36
CA MET A 412 16.23 -5.58 37.33
C MET A 412 15.72 -5.55 35.88
N VAL A 413 16.35 -4.76 35.02
CA VAL A 413 15.93 -4.57 33.62
C VAL A 413 16.12 -5.87 32.83
N GLY A 414 15.07 -6.34 32.16
CA GLY A 414 15.05 -7.59 31.41
C GLY A 414 14.82 -8.85 32.26
N ASN A 415 14.65 -8.73 33.57
CA ASN A 415 14.44 -9.86 34.48
C ASN A 415 12.96 -9.97 34.88
N GLU A 416 12.22 -10.86 34.21
CA GLU A 416 10.77 -11.02 34.40
C GLU A 416 10.41 -11.40 35.86
N GLU A 417 11.21 -12.23 36.52
CA GLU A 417 10.93 -12.63 37.90
C GLU A 417 11.07 -11.48 38.89
N LYS A 418 12.06 -10.63 38.71
CA LYS A 418 12.30 -9.46 39.54
C LYS A 418 11.26 -8.36 39.31
N LEU A 419 10.87 -8.13 38.06
CA LEU A 419 9.87 -7.14 37.71
C LEU A 419 8.48 -7.46 38.27
N LYS A 420 8.13 -8.74 38.46
CA LYS A 420 6.89 -9.17 39.12
C LYS A 420 6.83 -8.82 40.61
N LEU A 421 7.97 -8.53 41.25
CA LEU A 421 8.04 -8.14 42.66
C LEU A 421 7.74 -6.64 42.87
N ILE A 422 7.64 -5.87 41.80
CA ILE A 422 7.33 -4.42 41.89
C ILE A 422 5.90 -4.24 42.39
N ASP A 423 5.74 -3.57 43.54
CA ASP A 423 4.43 -3.17 44.05
C ASP A 423 3.91 -1.92 43.32
N VAL A 424 3.14 -2.14 42.25
CA VAL A 424 2.58 -1.08 41.39
C VAL A 424 1.70 -0.11 42.19
N LYS A 425 0.94 -0.60 43.18
CA LYS A 425 0.02 0.23 43.98
C LYS A 425 0.73 1.33 44.74
N ARG A 426 1.93 1.04 45.22
CA ARG A 426 2.76 2.01 45.93
C ARG A 426 3.06 3.25 45.10
N TYR A 427 3.24 3.10 43.77
CA TYR A 427 3.56 4.20 42.85
C TYR A 427 2.29 4.88 42.31
N GLU A 428 1.17 4.17 42.23
CA GLU A 428 -0.15 4.75 41.95
C GLU A 428 -0.57 5.73 43.07
N GLU A 429 -0.32 5.36 44.32
CA GLU A 429 -0.58 6.22 45.49
C GLU A 429 0.27 7.50 45.49
N GLN A 430 1.42 7.50 44.82
CA GLN A 430 2.27 8.67 44.58
C GLN A 430 1.77 9.58 43.45
N GLY A 431 0.64 9.24 42.80
CA GLY A 431 0.02 10.02 41.75
C GLY A 431 0.48 9.68 40.34
N ILE A 432 1.19 8.59 40.14
CA ILE A 432 1.63 8.13 38.83
C ILE A 432 0.50 7.30 38.19
N GLY A 433 0.11 7.65 36.97
CA GLY A 433 -0.98 6.98 36.28
C GLY A 433 -0.70 5.48 36.05
N SER A 434 -1.71 4.62 36.29
CA SER A 434 -1.61 3.16 36.11
C SER A 434 -1.18 2.73 34.71
N PHE A 435 -1.59 3.47 33.67
CA PHE A 435 -1.15 3.22 32.30
C PHE A 435 0.35 3.48 32.12
N THR A 436 0.87 4.58 32.66
CA THR A 436 2.30 4.90 32.59
C THR A 436 3.14 3.85 33.31
N LEU A 437 2.71 3.41 34.49
CA LEU A 437 3.40 2.33 35.24
C LEU A 437 3.41 1.04 34.46
N LYS A 438 2.29 0.67 33.86
CA LYS A 438 2.20 -0.54 33.03
C LYS A 438 3.15 -0.45 31.83
N ASP A 439 3.14 0.67 31.10
CA ASP A 439 3.99 0.86 29.94
C ASP A 439 5.49 0.80 30.31
N ILE A 440 5.86 1.39 31.47
CA ILE A 440 7.22 1.30 31.99
C ILE A 440 7.60 -0.17 32.28
N ILE A 441 6.76 -0.91 33.00
CA ILE A 441 7.03 -2.30 33.36
C ILE A 441 7.11 -3.18 32.11
N ASP A 442 6.19 -3.02 31.17
CA ASP A 442 6.18 -3.75 29.91
C ASP A 442 7.48 -3.50 29.11
N GLU A 443 7.97 -2.26 29.11
CA GLU A 443 9.23 -1.92 28.46
C GLU A 443 10.47 -2.45 29.21
N LEU A 444 10.44 -2.47 30.55
CA LEU A 444 11.52 -3.04 31.35
C LEU A 444 11.63 -4.56 31.22
N HIS A 445 10.55 -5.25 30.86
CA HIS A 445 10.58 -6.69 30.58
C HIS A 445 11.46 -7.01 29.37
N LYS A 446 11.43 -6.18 28.35
CA LYS A 446 12.16 -6.39 27.07
C LYS A 446 12.72 -5.07 26.54
N PRO A 447 13.72 -4.49 27.21
CA PRO A 447 14.23 -3.17 26.87
C PRO A 447 14.79 -3.14 25.46
N GLY A 448 14.42 -2.10 24.72
CA GLY A 448 14.90 -1.88 23.37
C GLY A 448 14.53 -2.96 22.35
N ARG A 449 13.55 -3.81 22.65
CA ARG A 449 13.05 -4.78 21.69
C ARG A 449 12.41 -4.05 20.52
N ASP A 450 12.82 -4.44 19.32
CA ASP A 450 12.11 -4.01 18.11
C ASP A 450 10.68 -4.57 18.14
N PRO A 451 9.64 -3.72 18.10
CA PRO A 451 8.24 -4.17 18.15
C PRO A 451 7.81 -4.88 16.86
N ARG A 452 8.62 -4.84 15.81
CA ARG A 452 8.36 -5.55 14.55
C ARG A 452 8.52 -7.06 14.75
N LYS A 453 7.72 -7.85 14.02
CA LYS A 453 7.79 -9.33 14.08
C LYS A 453 9.14 -9.83 13.55
N ASP A 454 9.48 -11.06 13.91
CA ASP A 454 10.67 -11.71 13.36
C ASP A 454 10.52 -11.96 11.85
N HIS A 455 11.66 -11.92 11.14
CA HIS A 455 11.68 -12.13 9.69
C HIS A 455 11.46 -13.61 9.35
N GLU A 456 10.47 -13.88 8.52
CA GLU A 456 10.24 -15.21 7.95
C GLU A 456 10.43 -15.15 6.42
N THR A 457 11.17 -16.08 5.82
CA THR A 457 11.33 -16.20 4.37
C THR A 457 10.19 -17.00 3.72
N VAL A 458 9.78 -16.64 2.50
CA VAL A 458 8.83 -17.42 1.68
C VAL A 458 9.60 -18.17 0.62
N GLN A 459 9.30 -19.45 0.47
CA GLN A 459 9.74 -20.24 -0.67
C GLN A 459 8.54 -20.41 -1.60
N PHE A 460 8.62 -19.83 -2.80
CA PHE A 460 7.61 -20.03 -3.83
C PHE A 460 7.72 -21.43 -4.45
N ASP A 461 6.63 -21.91 -5.05
CA ASP A 461 6.61 -23.19 -5.73
C ASP A 461 7.36 -23.10 -7.06
N ASP A 462 8.34 -23.98 -7.24
CA ASP A 462 9.24 -24.00 -8.40
C ASP A 462 8.57 -24.46 -9.69
N SER A 463 7.44 -25.16 -9.57
CA SER A 463 6.71 -25.71 -10.71
C SER A 463 5.91 -24.66 -11.49
N VAL A 464 5.71 -23.46 -10.89
CA VAL A 464 4.87 -22.40 -11.44
C VAL A 464 5.71 -21.14 -11.67
N SER A 465 5.71 -20.63 -12.89
CA SER A 465 6.46 -19.43 -13.27
C SER A 465 5.70 -18.46 -14.17
N GLU A 466 4.80 -18.97 -14.98
CA GLU A 466 3.99 -18.17 -15.88
C GLU A 466 2.50 -18.35 -15.59
N ILE A 467 1.68 -17.43 -16.09
CA ILE A 467 0.22 -17.53 -15.93
C ILE A 467 -0.32 -18.81 -16.57
N ALA A 468 0.32 -19.26 -17.64
CA ALA A 468 -0.03 -20.49 -18.38
C ALA A 468 0.22 -21.79 -17.57
N ASP A 469 1.09 -21.73 -16.55
CA ASP A 469 1.37 -22.88 -15.67
C ASP A 469 0.28 -23.08 -14.60
N LEU A 470 -0.64 -22.12 -14.48
CA LEU A 470 -1.65 -22.12 -13.41
C LEU A 470 -2.86 -22.96 -13.81
N GLU A 471 -3.16 -23.98 -13.04
CA GLU A 471 -4.37 -24.77 -13.17
C GLU A 471 -5.38 -24.48 -12.05
N LYS A 472 -6.65 -24.53 -12.38
CA LYS A 472 -7.73 -24.38 -11.41
C LYS A 472 -7.64 -25.45 -10.32
N GLY A 473 -7.66 -25.02 -9.06
CA GLY A 473 -7.57 -25.88 -7.88
C GLY A 473 -6.15 -26.06 -7.35
N MET A 474 -5.10 -25.57 -8.04
CA MET A 474 -3.75 -25.55 -7.47
C MET A 474 -3.70 -24.77 -6.17
N LYS A 475 -2.98 -25.30 -5.19
CA LYS A 475 -2.66 -24.66 -3.93
C LYS A 475 -1.21 -24.19 -3.99
N LEU A 476 -1.00 -22.89 -3.89
CA LEU A 476 0.32 -22.27 -4.02
C LEU A 476 0.65 -21.40 -2.81
N PRO A 477 1.89 -21.40 -2.36
CA PRO A 477 2.36 -20.43 -1.37
C PRO A 477 2.41 -19.04 -2.01
N GLY A 478 2.02 -18.02 -1.27
CA GLY A 478 2.04 -16.64 -1.75
C GLY A 478 2.30 -15.62 -0.67
N VAL A 479 2.54 -14.40 -1.10
CA VAL A 479 2.73 -13.23 -0.24
C VAL A 479 1.71 -12.17 -0.57
N ILE A 480 1.04 -11.63 0.44
CA ILE A 480 0.12 -10.50 0.26
C ILE A 480 0.92 -9.26 -0.08
N THR A 481 0.74 -8.73 -1.29
CA THR A 481 1.43 -7.53 -1.80
C THR A 481 0.66 -6.26 -1.51
N ASN A 482 -0.69 -6.33 -1.51
CA ASN A 482 -1.54 -5.19 -1.29
C ASN A 482 -2.92 -5.61 -0.75
N VAL A 483 -3.50 -4.79 0.13
CA VAL A 483 -4.84 -4.98 0.67
C VAL A 483 -5.73 -3.83 0.25
N THR A 484 -6.95 -4.16 -0.19
CA THR A 484 -7.97 -3.20 -0.63
C THR A 484 -9.30 -3.51 0.05
N HIS A 485 -10.28 -2.60 0.00
CA HIS A 485 -11.62 -2.83 0.58
C HIS A 485 -12.37 -4.04 -0.02
N PHE A 486 -12.04 -4.45 -1.23
CA PHE A 486 -12.71 -5.56 -1.91
C PHE A 486 -11.93 -6.87 -1.86
N GLY A 487 -10.73 -6.87 -1.28
CA GLY A 487 -9.91 -8.07 -1.17
C GLY A 487 -8.42 -7.80 -1.05
N ALA A 488 -7.61 -8.84 -1.22
CA ALA A 488 -6.16 -8.79 -1.16
C ALA A 488 -5.52 -9.25 -2.47
N PHE A 489 -4.45 -8.59 -2.87
CA PHE A 489 -3.58 -9.02 -3.96
C PHE A 489 -2.46 -9.88 -3.39
N ILE A 490 -2.18 -10.99 -4.06
CA ILE A 490 -1.22 -12.00 -3.60
C ILE A 490 -0.28 -12.33 -4.75
N ASP A 491 1.01 -12.19 -4.52
CA ASP A 491 2.06 -12.76 -5.37
C ASP A 491 2.17 -14.26 -5.06
N ILE A 492 1.85 -15.09 -6.03
CA ILE A 492 1.90 -16.56 -5.96
C ILE A 492 3.05 -17.15 -6.77
N GLY A 493 4.03 -16.34 -7.14
CA GLY A 493 5.16 -16.78 -7.94
C GLY A 493 4.98 -16.63 -9.46
N VAL A 494 3.92 -15.99 -9.99
CA VAL A 494 3.74 -15.64 -11.41
C VAL A 494 3.86 -14.12 -11.65
N HIS A 495 4.13 -13.66 -12.88
CA HIS A 495 4.38 -12.24 -13.20
C HIS A 495 3.20 -11.28 -12.92
N GLN A 496 2.09 -11.78 -12.41
CA GLN A 496 0.88 -11.02 -12.12
C GLN A 496 0.32 -11.44 -10.77
N ASP A 497 0.07 -10.46 -9.90
CA ASP A 497 -0.60 -10.74 -8.62
C ASP A 497 -2.02 -11.26 -8.85
N GLY A 498 -2.39 -12.30 -8.11
CA GLY A 498 -3.74 -12.81 -8.07
C GLY A 498 -4.61 -12.04 -7.07
N LEU A 499 -5.90 -11.92 -7.35
CA LEU A 499 -6.87 -11.28 -6.47
C LEU A 499 -7.66 -12.31 -5.68
N VAL A 500 -7.66 -12.19 -4.36
CA VAL A 500 -8.61 -12.84 -3.46
C VAL A 500 -9.69 -11.83 -3.09
N HIS A 501 -10.92 -12.07 -3.54
CA HIS A 501 -12.07 -11.24 -3.15
C HIS A 501 -12.36 -11.37 -1.65
N ILE A 502 -12.88 -10.31 -1.01
CA ILE A 502 -13.18 -10.26 0.44
C ILE A 502 -13.97 -11.47 0.95
N SER A 503 -14.92 -11.97 0.16
CA SER A 503 -15.72 -13.16 0.50
C SER A 503 -14.94 -14.48 0.51
N ARG A 504 -13.68 -14.47 0.05
CA ARG A 504 -12.80 -15.63 -0.05
C ARG A 504 -11.55 -15.53 0.85
N LEU A 505 -11.42 -14.45 1.60
CA LEU A 505 -10.32 -14.24 2.54
C LEU A 505 -10.50 -15.04 3.83
N SER A 506 -11.74 -15.21 4.29
CA SER A 506 -12.05 -15.91 5.55
C SER A 506 -13.32 -16.75 5.41
N LYS A 507 -13.43 -17.81 6.22
CA LYS A 507 -14.65 -18.62 6.39
C LYS A 507 -15.75 -17.84 7.12
N LYS A 508 -15.35 -16.87 7.96
CA LYS A 508 -16.27 -15.98 8.68
C LYS A 508 -16.48 -14.70 7.87
N TYR A 509 -17.67 -14.12 7.99
CA TYR A 509 -17.93 -12.81 7.40
C TYR A 509 -17.01 -11.77 8.03
N ILE A 510 -16.31 -11.01 7.19
CA ILE A 510 -15.43 -9.89 7.57
C ILE A 510 -15.91 -8.62 6.88
N LYS A 511 -15.76 -7.49 7.53
CA LYS A 511 -16.10 -6.18 6.97
C LYS A 511 -14.89 -5.48 6.36
N ASP A 512 -13.73 -5.64 6.97
CA ASP A 512 -12.46 -5.06 6.53
C ASP A 512 -11.46 -6.20 6.26
N PRO A 513 -10.93 -6.33 5.03
CA PRO A 513 -9.86 -7.30 4.72
C PRO A 513 -8.66 -7.25 5.64
N LEU A 514 -8.35 -6.08 6.21
CA LEU A 514 -7.25 -5.90 7.16
C LEU A 514 -7.47 -6.58 8.52
N GLU A 515 -8.68 -7.06 8.81
CA GLU A 515 -8.94 -7.88 10.01
C GLU A 515 -8.23 -9.26 9.93
N VAL A 516 -7.97 -9.75 8.71
CA VAL A 516 -7.43 -11.10 8.47
C VAL A 516 -6.20 -11.12 7.56
N CYS A 517 -5.86 -10.01 6.92
CA CYS A 517 -4.77 -9.90 5.96
C CYS A 517 -3.82 -8.76 6.31
N THR A 518 -2.52 -9.03 6.16
CA THR A 518 -1.46 -8.02 6.36
C THR A 518 -0.52 -8.05 5.16
N VAL A 519 -0.12 -6.88 4.64
CA VAL A 519 0.89 -6.79 3.57
C VAL A 519 2.20 -7.43 4.02
N GLY A 520 2.78 -8.29 3.18
CA GLY A 520 3.94 -9.11 3.51
C GLY A 520 3.62 -10.43 4.20
N GLN A 521 2.35 -10.68 4.56
CA GLN A 521 1.93 -11.93 5.18
C GLN A 521 2.02 -13.10 4.18
N LYS A 522 2.57 -14.22 4.65
CA LYS A 522 2.55 -15.49 3.93
C LYS A 522 1.19 -16.14 4.03
N VAL A 523 0.72 -16.67 2.93
CA VAL A 523 -0.56 -17.36 2.83
C VAL A 523 -0.48 -18.50 1.83
N ASP A 524 -1.30 -19.53 2.03
CA ASP A 524 -1.58 -20.52 1.02
C ASP A 524 -2.81 -20.07 0.23
N ALA A 525 -2.71 -19.96 -1.08
CA ALA A 525 -3.78 -19.53 -1.96
C ALA A 525 -4.15 -20.62 -2.97
N TRP A 526 -5.45 -20.81 -3.18
CA TRP A 526 -5.99 -21.71 -4.20
C TRP A 526 -6.37 -20.94 -5.46
N VAL A 527 -5.97 -21.44 -6.62
CA VAL A 527 -6.34 -20.87 -7.92
C VAL A 527 -7.80 -21.23 -8.23
N LEU A 528 -8.65 -20.22 -8.39
CA LEU A 528 -10.06 -20.39 -8.75
C LEU A 528 -10.29 -20.31 -10.26
N GLU A 529 -9.69 -19.31 -10.89
CA GLU A 529 -9.88 -19.00 -12.29
C GLU A 529 -8.67 -18.21 -12.83
N VAL A 530 -8.28 -18.50 -14.04
CA VAL A 530 -7.19 -17.82 -14.76
C VAL A 530 -7.75 -17.29 -16.07
N ASP A 531 -7.65 -15.98 -16.29
CA ASP A 531 -7.97 -15.32 -17.56
C ASP A 531 -6.66 -14.82 -18.18
N GLU A 532 -6.11 -15.63 -19.08
CA GLU A 532 -4.82 -15.35 -19.73
C GLU A 532 -4.90 -14.12 -20.65
N GLU A 533 -6.03 -13.91 -21.34
CA GLU A 533 -6.20 -12.78 -22.26
C GLU A 533 -6.19 -11.43 -21.52
N ARG A 534 -6.84 -11.38 -20.35
CA ARG A 534 -6.92 -10.20 -19.52
C ARG A 534 -5.83 -10.15 -18.43
N LYS A 535 -4.98 -11.16 -18.36
CA LYS A 535 -3.94 -11.35 -17.33
C LYS A 535 -4.53 -11.20 -15.91
N ARG A 536 -5.62 -11.92 -15.63
CA ARG A 536 -6.29 -11.89 -14.32
C ARG A 536 -6.28 -13.27 -13.70
N ILE A 537 -5.92 -13.30 -12.41
CA ILE A 537 -5.89 -14.52 -11.62
C ILE A 537 -6.83 -14.31 -10.43
N SER A 538 -7.83 -15.16 -10.32
CA SER A 538 -8.74 -15.18 -9.17
C SER A 538 -8.31 -16.26 -8.19
N LEU A 539 -8.12 -15.87 -6.93
CA LEU A 539 -7.61 -16.72 -5.86
C LEU A 539 -8.60 -16.85 -4.71
N SER A 540 -8.37 -17.83 -3.83
CA SER A 540 -9.08 -18.02 -2.57
C SER A 540 -8.09 -18.40 -1.47
N LEU A 541 -8.26 -17.87 -0.26
CA LEU A 541 -7.57 -18.35 0.95
C LEU A 541 -8.35 -19.49 1.65
N ASN A 542 -9.54 -19.77 1.17
CA ASN A 542 -10.35 -20.91 1.63
C ASN A 542 -10.31 -22.01 0.57
N ASP A 543 -10.24 -23.27 1.01
CA ASP A 543 -10.35 -24.42 0.12
C ASP A 543 -11.61 -24.27 -0.77
N PRO A 544 -11.49 -24.38 -2.12
CA PRO A 544 -12.62 -24.28 -3.04
C PRO A 544 -13.73 -25.31 -2.81
N GLY A 545 -13.44 -26.42 -2.11
CA GLY A 545 -14.42 -27.40 -1.64
C GLY A 545 -15.31 -26.91 -0.48
N PHE A 546 -14.96 -25.82 0.18
CA PHE A 546 -15.78 -25.18 1.21
C PHE A 546 -16.77 -24.20 0.58
N GLY A 547 -18.00 -24.65 0.31
CA GLY A 547 -19.12 -23.76 0.03
C GLY A 547 -19.32 -22.80 1.21
N VAL A 548 -19.35 -21.49 0.93
CA VAL A 548 -19.81 -20.49 1.90
C VAL A 548 -21.19 -20.92 2.33
N SER A 549 -21.36 -21.31 3.60
CA SER A 549 -22.68 -21.48 4.20
C SER A 549 -23.36 -20.11 4.12
N LYS A 550 -24.30 -19.96 3.17
CA LYS A 550 -25.24 -18.85 3.18
C LYS A 550 -25.97 -18.97 4.52
N SER A 551 -25.76 -18.00 5.40
CA SER A 551 -26.66 -17.80 6.52
C SER A 551 -28.08 -17.64 5.93
N GLU A 552 -28.95 -18.54 6.33
CA GLU A 552 -30.40 -18.49 6.08
C GLU A 552 -30.95 -17.23 6.77
N ASP A 553 -31.03 -16.14 6.00
CA ASP A 553 -31.89 -14.99 6.32
C ASP A 553 -32.08 -14.12 5.07
N SER A 554 -32.82 -14.64 4.12
CA SER A 554 -33.59 -13.86 3.15
C SER A 554 -34.41 -14.77 2.22
N GLN A 555 -35.29 -15.57 2.85
CA GLN A 555 -36.48 -16.04 2.14
C GLN A 555 -37.60 -15.08 2.47
N LYS A 556 -37.99 -14.27 1.50
CA LYS A 556 -39.38 -13.91 1.15
C LYS A 556 -39.38 -12.83 0.08
N SER A 557 -39.61 -13.24 -1.14
CA SER A 557 -40.66 -12.75 -2.04
C SER A 557 -40.32 -13.08 -3.49
N GLU A 558 -40.75 -14.22 -3.95
CA GLU A 558 -41.23 -14.36 -5.32
C GLU A 558 -42.72 -13.98 -5.34
N PRO A 559 -43.21 -13.44 -6.43
CA PRO A 559 -44.38 -14.07 -7.02
C PRO A 559 -44.34 -14.17 -8.55
N GLY A 560 -44.80 -15.30 -9.03
CA GLY A 560 -45.62 -15.38 -10.20
C GLY A 560 -45.03 -15.88 -11.51
N SER A 561 -45.14 -17.17 -11.66
CA SER A 561 -45.15 -17.91 -12.93
C SER A 561 -46.06 -17.30 -14.00
N LYS A 562 -45.63 -17.24 -15.26
CA LYS A 562 -46.49 -17.55 -16.42
C LYS A 562 -45.71 -18.00 -17.66
N LYS A 563 -45.97 -19.28 -17.96
CA LYS A 563 -46.22 -19.93 -19.27
C LYS A 563 -45.23 -19.77 -20.45
N LYS A 564 -44.71 -20.92 -20.78
CA LYS A 564 -44.13 -21.32 -22.08
C LYS A 564 -45.11 -21.06 -23.23
N ILE A 565 -44.62 -20.52 -24.34
CA ILE A 565 -45.16 -20.81 -25.68
C ILE A 565 -44.01 -21.18 -26.59
N LYS A 566 -44.05 -22.42 -27.07
CA LYS A 566 -43.30 -22.94 -28.21
C LYS A 566 -43.90 -22.37 -29.49
N THR A 567 -43.08 -21.96 -30.43
CA THR A 567 -43.42 -22.13 -31.87
C THR A 567 -42.13 -22.29 -32.68
N GLU A 568 -42.27 -23.16 -33.65
CA GLU A 568 -41.28 -23.83 -34.45
C GLU A 568 -40.70 -22.99 -35.60
N LYS A 569 -39.51 -23.47 -36.00
CA LYS A 569 -38.82 -23.41 -37.30
C LYS A 569 -39.54 -22.79 -38.51
N LYS A 570 -38.74 -22.03 -39.31
CA LYS A 570 -38.54 -22.31 -40.73
C LYS A 570 -37.28 -21.63 -41.32
N ASN A 571 -36.42 -22.45 -41.88
CA ASN A 571 -35.32 -22.10 -42.79
C ASN A 571 -35.81 -21.35 -44.04
N LYS A 572 -35.00 -20.43 -44.56
CA LYS A 572 -34.68 -20.39 -45.99
C LYS A 572 -33.44 -19.54 -46.31
N ASN A 573 -32.53 -20.18 -46.97
CA ASN A 573 -31.39 -19.63 -47.70
C ASN A 573 -31.76 -18.58 -48.73
N LYS A 574 -30.92 -17.58 -48.96
CA LYS A 574 -30.44 -17.22 -50.33
C LYS A 574 -29.21 -16.32 -50.28
N LYS A 575 -28.23 -16.74 -51.04
CA LYS A 575 -27.02 -16.04 -51.48
C LYS A 575 -27.38 -14.84 -52.35
N THR A 576 -26.55 -13.77 -52.33
CA THR A 576 -25.88 -13.22 -53.56
C THR A 576 -24.96 -12.03 -53.17
N ASN A 577 -23.71 -12.23 -53.51
CA ASN A 577 -22.75 -11.38 -54.24
C ASN A 577 -22.56 -9.87 -53.91
N THR A 578 -21.28 -9.62 -53.66
CA THR A 578 -20.44 -8.43 -53.71
C THR A 578 -20.63 -7.52 -54.97
N PRO A 579 -20.18 -6.23 -54.95
CA PRO A 579 -18.75 -6.00 -55.20
C PRO A 579 -18.08 -4.84 -54.43
N LYS A 580 -16.77 -4.91 -54.44
CA LYS A 580 -15.70 -4.04 -53.98
C LYS A 580 -15.72 -2.59 -54.51
N LYS A 581 -15.26 -1.64 -53.67
CA LYS A 581 -14.35 -0.50 -53.94
C LYS A 581 -14.04 0.09 -52.59
N GLY A 582 -12.84 0.31 -52.11
CA GLY A 582 -11.59 0.72 -52.67
C GLY A 582 -11.10 1.96 -51.90
N LYS A 583 -10.08 1.76 -51.00
CA LYS A 583 -9.05 2.72 -50.53
C LYS A 583 -9.54 3.98 -49.74
N GLU A 584 -8.98 4.23 -48.58
CA GLU A 584 -7.64 4.80 -48.34
C GLU A 584 -7.19 4.53 -46.90
N GLU A 585 -5.97 3.99 -46.77
CA GLU A 585 -5.26 3.79 -45.52
C GLU A 585 -4.53 5.10 -45.15
N THR A 586 -4.70 5.57 -43.92
CA THR A 586 -3.75 6.47 -43.26
C THR A 586 -3.04 5.71 -42.16
N PRO A 587 -1.71 5.86 -42.00
CA PRO A 587 -0.92 4.92 -41.22
C PRO A 587 -1.03 5.15 -39.72
N VAL A 588 -1.38 4.10 -39.01
CA VAL A 588 -1.24 3.99 -37.55
C VAL A 588 0.26 3.91 -37.24
N ARG A 589 0.81 4.93 -36.59
CA ARG A 589 2.15 4.86 -36.01
C ARG A 589 2.16 3.81 -34.89
N LYS A 590 2.88 2.75 -35.11
CA LYS A 590 3.27 1.77 -34.09
C LYS A 590 4.11 2.47 -33.03
N SER A 591 3.75 2.31 -31.76
CA SER A 591 4.58 2.71 -30.63
C SER A 591 5.91 1.95 -30.72
N THR A 592 7.00 2.65 -30.62
CA THR A 592 8.36 2.11 -30.75
C THR A 592 8.87 1.52 -29.44
N GLY A 593 8.08 1.09 -28.51
CA GLY A 593 8.50 0.29 -27.35
C GLY A 593 9.75 0.81 -26.56
N ASN A 594 10.13 2.06 -26.73
CA ASN A 594 11.29 2.63 -26.09
C ASN A 594 10.83 3.67 -25.04
N PHE A 595 10.83 3.26 -23.78
CA PHE A 595 10.39 4.06 -22.64
C PHE A 595 11.15 5.41 -22.53
N GLU A 596 12.41 5.46 -22.96
CA GLU A 596 13.21 6.70 -22.96
C GLU A 596 12.75 7.70 -24.02
N GLU A 597 12.32 7.24 -25.20
CA GLU A 597 11.76 8.11 -26.26
C GLU A 597 10.36 8.61 -25.88
N ASP A 598 9.54 7.76 -25.24
CA ASP A 598 8.22 8.17 -24.76
C ASP A 598 8.32 9.15 -23.57
N MET A 599 9.34 9.00 -22.71
CA MET A 599 9.63 9.96 -21.62
C MET A 599 10.20 11.27 -22.13
N ALA A 600 11.07 11.25 -23.14
CA ALA A 600 11.59 12.46 -23.77
C ALA A 600 10.47 13.26 -24.44
N ALA A 601 9.56 12.60 -25.14
CA ALA A 601 8.38 13.22 -25.76
C ALA A 601 7.39 13.78 -24.72
N LEU A 602 7.30 13.16 -23.54
CA LEU A 602 6.48 13.67 -22.41
C LEU A 602 7.13 14.90 -21.76
N MET A 603 8.45 14.91 -21.62
CA MET A 603 9.19 16.06 -21.07
C MET A 603 9.16 17.26 -22.03
N GLU A 604 9.23 17.03 -23.33
CA GLU A 604 9.13 18.10 -24.33
C GLU A 604 7.73 18.75 -24.33
N LYS A 605 6.67 17.97 -24.13
CA LYS A 605 5.30 18.47 -23.92
C LYS A 605 5.13 19.24 -22.60
N PHE A 606 5.82 18.84 -21.55
CA PHE A 606 5.74 19.54 -20.25
C PHE A 606 6.42 20.91 -20.32
N ASN A 607 7.49 21.06 -21.07
CA ASN A 607 8.20 22.34 -21.23
C ASN A 607 7.49 23.33 -22.18
N GLN A 608 6.45 22.91 -22.91
CA GLN A 608 5.61 23.80 -23.74
C GLN A 608 4.45 24.46 -22.98
N TYR A 609 4.19 24.06 -21.72
CA TYR A 609 3.10 24.55 -20.86
C TYR A 609 3.56 25.15 -19.52
N SER A 610 4.86 25.48 -19.38
CA SER A 610 5.40 26.28 -18.27
C SER A 610 5.66 27.72 -18.68
#